data_220c59d0283c239aabbeb006e3fb9abc
#
_entry.id   220c59d0283c239aabbeb006e3fb9abc
#
_cell.length_a   1.000
_cell.length_b   1.000
_cell.length_c   1.000
_cell.angle_alpha   90.00
_cell.angle_beta   90.00
_cell.angle_gamma   90.00
#
_symmetry.space_group_name_H-M   'P 1'
#
loop_
_entity.id
_entity.type
_entity.pdbx_description
1 polymer ?
#
loop_
_entity_poly.entity_id
_entity_poly.type
_entity_poly.pdbx_seq_one_letter_code
_entity_poly.pdbx_strand_id
1 'polypeptide(L)'
;MSLRTGHTGLNVTDLDRSLAFYRDVLGFTLLAEGKEDGRRHAFLGDGDGDSDEPVLTLWQQAQESYDGDRAGLHHLAFTADSVERVRAYETALRAAGVRFAHEGVVAHREGSASGGIFFHDPDGTRLEISVPDGAEGTPAPHATAPTCGFF
;
A
#
# COMPACT_ATOMS: atom_id res chain seq x y z
N MET A 1 25.20 14.69 -0.43
CA MET A 1 24.34 13.98 -1.41
C MET A 1 23.26 13.23 -0.65
N SER A 2 22.01 13.30 -1.10
CA SER A 2 20.89 12.53 -0.53
C SER A 2 20.29 11.61 -1.59
N LEU A 3 19.92 10.40 -1.18
CA LEU A 3 19.12 9.48 -2.00
C LEU A 3 17.64 9.70 -1.68
N ARG A 4 16.79 9.54 -2.69
CA ARG A 4 15.33 9.51 -2.57
C ARG A 4 14.85 8.16 -3.07
N THR A 5 13.72 7.71 -2.58
CA THR A 5 13.05 6.55 -3.16
C THR A 5 12.62 6.90 -4.59
N GLY A 6 13.06 6.11 -5.56
CA GLY A 6 12.62 6.26 -6.95
C GLY A 6 11.26 5.60 -7.13
N HIS A 7 11.25 4.28 -7.08
CA HIS A 7 10.03 3.48 -7.13
C HIS A 7 10.20 2.22 -6.27
N THR A 8 9.10 1.56 -5.95
CA THR A 8 9.08 0.26 -5.29
C THR A 8 8.66 -0.82 -6.28
N GLY A 9 9.43 -1.89 -6.39
CA GLY A 9 9.08 -3.05 -7.20
C GLY A 9 8.49 -4.17 -6.35
N LEU A 10 7.32 -4.68 -6.74
CA LEU A 10 6.66 -5.80 -6.11
C LEU A 10 6.59 -7.00 -7.04
N ASN A 11 6.91 -8.17 -6.52
CA ASN A 11 6.59 -9.43 -7.18
C ASN A 11 5.13 -9.78 -6.90
N VAL A 12 4.38 -10.11 -7.96
CA VAL A 12 2.97 -10.50 -7.88
C VAL A 12 2.75 -11.85 -8.54
N THR A 13 1.75 -12.58 -8.09
CA THR A 13 1.40 -13.89 -8.66
C THR A 13 0.50 -13.76 -9.88
N ASP A 14 -0.33 -12.72 -9.95
CA ASP A 14 -1.30 -12.45 -11.02
C ASP A 14 -1.39 -10.95 -11.27
N LEU A 15 -0.87 -10.50 -12.42
CA LEU A 15 -0.81 -9.08 -12.75
C LEU A 15 -2.21 -8.46 -12.94
N ASP A 16 -3.17 -9.19 -13.53
CA ASP A 16 -4.52 -8.66 -13.75
C ASP A 16 -5.24 -8.41 -12.42
N ARG A 17 -5.09 -9.35 -11.49
CA ARG A 17 -5.61 -9.21 -10.13
C ARG A 17 -4.95 -8.05 -9.38
N SER A 18 -3.64 -7.90 -9.51
CA SER A 18 -2.91 -6.79 -8.90
C SER A 18 -3.27 -5.44 -9.52
N LEU A 19 -3.45 -5.36 -10.85
CA LEU A 19 -3.91 -4.14 -11.51
C LEU A 19 -5.35 -3.76 -11.10
N ALA A 20 -6.25 -4.72 -10.98
CA ALA A 20 -7.59 -4.46 -10.46
C ALA A 20 -7.54 -3.85 -9.04
N PHE A 21 -6.59 -4.24 -8.22
CA PHE A 21 -6.39 -3.68 -6.89
C PHE A 21 -5.70 -2.30 -6.93
N TYR A 22 -4.49 -2.22 -7.47
CA TYR A 22 -3.69 -0.98 -7.41
C TYR A 22 -4.25 0.12 -8.29
N ARG A 23 -4.68 -0.20 -9.52
CA ARG A 23 -5.25 0.78 -10.45
C ARG A 23 -6.72 1.09 -10.14
N ASP A 24 -7.57 0.07 -10.02
CA ASP A 24 -9.02 0.27 -10.01
C ASP A 24 -9.56 0.58 -8.61
N VAL A 25 -8.95 0.08 -7.53
CA VAL A 25 -9.36 0.35 -6.15
C VAL A 25 -8.55 1.49 -5.54
N LEU A 26 -7.22 1.46 -5.65
CA LEU A 26 -6.35 2.48 -5.06
C LEU A 26 -6.16 3.72 -5.95
N GLY A 27 -6.46 3.64 -7.24
CA GLY A 27 -6.45 4.80 -8.14
C GLY A 27 -5.07 5.15 -8.72
N PHE A 28 -4.10 4.24 -8.68
CA PHE A 28 -2.82 4.44 -9.37
C PHE A 28 -3.02 4.51 -10.89
N THR A 29 -2.25 5.35 -11.56
CA THR A 29 -2.29 5.47 -13.01
C THR A 29 -1.41 4.41 -13.67
N LEU A 30 -1.96 3.62 -14.60
CA LEU A 30 -1.16 2.71 -15.40
C LEU A 30 -0.37 3.51 -16.46
N LEU A 31 0.95 3.56 -16.32
CA LEU A 31 1.84 4.25 -17.23
C LEU A 31 2.30 3.35 -18.39
N ALA A 32 2.60 2.10 -18.09
CA ALA A 32 3.04 1.12 -19.09
C ALA A 32 2.75 -0.30 -18.62
N GLU A 33 2.48 -1.18 -19.58
CA GLU A 33 2.38 -2.62 -19.39
C GLU A 33 3.18 -3.33 -20.49
N GLY A 34 3.86 -4.39 -20.14
CA GLY A 34 4.67 -5.15 -21.10
C GLY A 34 4.83 -6.61 -20.72
N LYS A 35 5.46 -7.34 -21.64
CA LYS A 35 5.82 -8.74 -21.45
C LYS A 35 7.16 -9.01 -22.10
N GLU A 36 8.06 -9.60 -21.34
CA GLU A 36 9.38 -10.02 -21.85
C GLU A 36 9.74 -11.38 -21.24
N ASP A 37 10.25 -12.29 -22.02
CA ASP A 37 10.60 -13.66 -21.62
C ASP A 37 9.49 -14.38 -20.83
N GLY A 38 8.23 -14.15 -21.24
CA GLY A 38 7.06 -14.74 -20.60
C GLY A 38 6.60 -14.05 -19.32
N ARG A 39 7.35 -13.06 -18.82
CA ARG A 39 7.04 -12.30 -17.61
C ARG A 39 6.31 -11.01 -17.95
N ARG A 40 5.13 -10.85 -17.39
CA ARG A 40 4.36 -9.61 -17.51
C ARG A 40 4.80 -8.62 -16.42
N HIS A 41 4.73 -7.33 -16.75
CA HIS A 41 5.01 -6.26 -15.80
C HIS A 41 4.13 -5.04 -16.08
N ALA A 42 3.99 -4.18 -15.07
CA ALA A 42 3.29 -2.91 -15.19
C ALA A 42 4.01 -1.83 -14.39
N PHE A 43 3.99 -0.60 -14.89
CA PHE A 43 4.49 0.59 -14.21
C PHE A 43 3.31 1.50 -13.86
N LEU A 44 3.25 1.91 -12.60
CA LEU A 44 2.16 2.69 -12.04
C LEU A 44 2.68 4.02 -11.50
N GLY A 45 2.03 5.12 -11.89
CA GLY A 45 2.22 6.46 -11.33
C GLY A 45 1.31 6.70 -10.12
N ASP A 46 1.50 7.81 -9.44
CA ASP A 46 0.82 8.17 -8.18
C ASP A 46 -0.68 8.49 -8.31
N GLY A 47 -1.20 8.59 -9.53
CA GLY A 47 -2.62 8.88 -9.78
C GLY A 47 -2.96 10.36 -9.99
N ASP A 48 -2.04 11.27 -9.72
CA ASP A 48 -2.27 12.73 -9.91
C ASP A 48 -2.17 13.17 -11.38
N GLY A 49 -1.76 12.29 -12.28
CA GLY A 49 -1.80 12.48 -13.73
C GLY A 49 -0.76 13.42 -14.33
N ASP A 50 0.04 14.08 -13.50
CA ASP A 50 1.03 15.07 -13.95
C ASP A 50 2.47 14.50 -14.06
N SER A 51 2.70 13.27 -13.60
CA SER A 51 4.01 12.62 -13.63
C SER A 51 3.98 11.34 -14.43
N ASP A 52 4.91 11.23 -15.39
CA ASP A 52 5.20 9.99 -16.12
C ASP A 52 6.20 9.08 -15.35
N GLU A 53 6.58 9.47 -14.14
CA GLU A 53 7.51 8.69 -13.32
C GLU A 53 6.76 7.61 -12.54
N PRO A 54 7.21 6.35 -12.61
CA PRO A 54 6.60 5.29 -11.83
C PRO A 54 6.94 5.42 -10.35
N VAL A 55 5.96 5.24 -9.48
CA VAL A 55 6.15 5.10 -8.04
C VAL A 55 6.09 3.65 -7.59
N LEU A 56 5.40 2.82 -8.37
CA LEU A 56 5.23 1.39 -8.11
C LEU A 56 5.40 0.60 -9.41
N THR A 57 6.13 -0.51 -9.36
CA THR A 57 6.26 -1.44 -10.48
C THR A 57 5.84 -2.84 -10.05
N LEU A 58 5.04 -3.51 -10.87
CA LEU A 58 4.52 -4.85 -10.62
C LEU A 58 5.17 -5.84 -11.58
N TRP A 59 5.67 -6.96 -11.04
CA TRP A 59 6.36 -7.99 -11.80
C TRP A 59 5.69 -9.34 -11.55
N GLN A 60 5.04 -9.90 -12.57
CA GLN A 60 4.39 -11.22 -12.46
C GLN A 60 5.44 -12.33 -12.55
N GLN A 61 6.08 -12.58 -11.44
CA GLN A 61 7.07 -13.65 -11.33
C GLN A 61 7.05 -14.39 -9.99
N ALA A 62 6.21 -13.96 -9.04
CA ALA A 62 6.01 -14.70 -7.80
C ALA A 62 5.24 -16.00 -8.06
N GLN A 63 5.60 -17.05 -7.35
CA GLN A 63 4.93 -18.35 -7.41
C GLN A 63 4.11 -18.64 -6.15
N GLU A 64 4.39 -17.89 -5.10
CA GLU A 64 3.73 -18.00 -3.80
C GLU A 64 3.32 -16.62 -3.29
N SER A 65 2.38 -16.58 -2.38
CA SER A 65 1.95 -15.37 -1.69
C SER A 65 3.08 -14.78 -0.86
N TYR A 66 2.92 -13.50 -0.48
CA TYR A 66 3.84 -12.78 0.39
C TYR A 66 4.04 -13.53 1.72
N ASP A 67 5.30 -13.59 2.13
CA ASP A 67 5.74 -14.20 3.39
C ASP A 67 6.46 -13.13 4.23
N GLY A 68 5.81 -12.70 5.30
CA GLY A 68 6.33 -11.67 6.21
C GLY A 68 7.51 -12.10 7.06
N ASP A 69 7.84 -13.40 7.11
CA ASP A 69 8.95 -13.94 7.90
C ASP A 69 10.25 -14.01 7.09
N ARG A 70 10.21 -13.64 5.81
CA ARG A 70 11.39 -13.61 4.95
C ARG A 70 12.01 -12.23 4.87
N ALA A 71 13.32 -12.17 4.69
CA ALA A 71 14.02 -10.92 4.43
C ALA A 71 13.50 -10.25 3.16
N GLY A 72 13.23 -8.96 3.22
CA GLY A 72 12.70 -8.17 2.12
C GLY A 72 11.77 -7.06 2.62
N LEU A 73 10.71 -6.83 1.88
CA LEU A 73 9.73 -5.81 2.23
C LEU A 73 8.96 -6.20 3.49
N HIS A 74 9.03 -5.38 4.54
CA HIS A 74 8.19 -5.56 5.73
C HIS A 74 6.76 -5.08 5.45
N HIS A 75 6.63 -3.88 4.93
CA HIS A 75 5.39 -3.27 4.44
C HIS A 75 5.69 -2.12 3.50
N LEU A 76 4.70 -1.66 2.76
CA LEU A 76 4.78 -0.48 1.91
C LEU A 76 3.73 0.53 2.36
N ALA A 77 4.17 1.75 2.66
CA ALA A 77 3.31 2.84 3.12
C ALA A 77 3.14 3.89 2.02
N PHE A 78 1.90 4.34 1.83
CA PHE A 78 1.52 5.49 1.04
C PHE A 78 1.02 6.60 1.97
N THR A 79 1.14 7.86 1.56
CA THR A 79 0.66 8.99 2.33
C THR A 79 -0.55 9.61 1.62
N ALA A 80 -1.60 9.88 2.38
CA ALA A 80 -2.76 10.66 1.94
C ALA A 80 -2.73 12.06 2.53
N ASP A 81 -3.43 12.99 1.87
CA ASP A 81 -3.43 14.42 2.26
C ASP A 81 -4.26 14.70 3.52
N SER A 82 -5.23 13.84 3.85
CA SER A 82 -6.11 14.02 4.99
C SER A 82 -6.67 12.71 5.52
N VAL A 83 -7.15 12.73 6.76
CA VAL A 83 -7.83 11.56 7.38
C VAL A 83 -9.12 11.21 6.66
N GLU A 84 -9.83 12.18 6.08
CA GLU A 84 -11.03 11.97 5.28
C GLU A 84 -10.69 11.16 4.02
N ARG A 85 -9.53 11.45 3.40
CA ARG A 85 -9.03 10.68 2.25
C ARG A 85 -8.68 9.26 2.65
N VAL A 86 -8.03 9.06 3.81
CA VAL A 86 -7.76 7.71 4.34
C VAL A 86 -9.06 6.93 4.55
N ARG A 87 -10.10 7.55 5.12
CA ARG A 87 -11.42 6.92 5.31
C ARG A 87 -12.13 6.60 4.00
N ALA A 88 -11.95 7.43 2.97
CA ALA A 88 -12.48 7.14 1.64
C ALA A 88 -11.82 5.90 1.04
N TYR A 89 -10.50 5.76 1.17
CA TYR A 89 -9.79 4.54 0.79
C TYR A 89 -10.24 3.32 1.60
N GLU A 90 -10.41 3.47 2.92
CA GLU A 90 -10.95 2.40 3.76
C GLU A 90 -12.28 1.88 3.21
N THR A 91 -13.19 2.80 2.89
CA THR A 91 -14.51 2.45 2.35
C THR A 91 -14.41 1.68 1.03
N ALA A 92 -13.57 2.15 0.10
CA ALA A 92 -13.35 1.49 -1.19
C ALA A 92 -12.73 0.09 -1.02
N LEU A 93 -11.73 -0.03 -0.16
CA LEU A 93 -11.06 -1.29 0.15
C LEU A 93 -12.00 -2.32 0.81
N ARG A 94 -12.86 -1.88 1.73
CA ARG A 94 -13.88 -2.74 2.34
C ARG A 94 -14.89 -3.21 1.31
N ALA A 95 -15.34 -2.32 0.42
CA ALA A 95 -16.26 -2.68 -0.66
C ALA A 95 -15.64 -3.70 -1.63
N ALA A 96 -14.33 -3.66 -1.82
CA ALA A 96 -13.56 -4.63 -2.61
C ALA A 96 -13.22 -5.93 -1.86
N GLY A 97 -13.65 -6.08 -0.60
CA GLY A 97 -13.40 -7.29 0.20
C GLY A 97 -11.95 -7.46 0.68
N VAL A 98 -11.21 -6.36 0.78
CA VAL A 98 -9.79 -6.38 1.19
C VAL A 98 -9.66 -6.73 2.67
N ARG A 99 -8.65 -7.52 3.01
CA ARG A 99 -8.34 -7.90 4.38
C ARG A 99 -7.56 -6.78 5.09
N PHE A 100 -8.04 -6.36 6.25
CA PHE A 100 -7.39 -5.38 7.12
C PHE A 100 -6.65 -6.07 8.26
N ALA A 101 -5.52 -5.47 8.66
CA ALA A 101 -4.76 -5.89 9.83
C ALA A 101 -5.34 -5.31 11.13
N HIS A 102 -5.88 -4.09 11.06
CA HIS A 102 -6.52 -3.39 12.18
C HIS A 102 -7.88 -2.84 11.75
N GLU A 103 -8.76 -2.63 12.72
CA GLU A 103 -10.09 -2.07 12.47
C GLU A 103 -10.00 -0.55 12.36
N GLY A 104 -10.38 -0.02 11.19
CA GLY A 104 -10.45 1.42 10.93
C GLY A 104 -9.11 2.14 10.92
N VAL A 105 -9.18 3.46 11.08
CA VAL A 105 -7.99 4.31 11.25
C VAL A 105 -7.45 4.10 12.66
N VAL A 106 -6.17 3.79 12.76
CA VAL A 106 -5.45 3.61 14.03
C VAL A 106 -4.25 4.55 14.10
N ALA A 107 -3.96 5.05 15.30
CA ALA A 107 -2.79 5.89 15.53
C ALA A 107 -1.49 5.09 15.40
N HIS A 108 -0.44 5.71 14.93
CA HIS A 108 0.89 5.10 14.84
C HIS A 108 1.48 4.77 16.23
N ARG A 109 1.13 5.56 17.22
CA ARG A 109 1.44 5.37 18.63
C ARG A 109 0.31 5.97 19.47
N GLU A 110 0.21 5.57 20.71
CA GLU A 110 -0.74 6.17 21.65
C GLU A 110 -0.56 7.70 21.73
N GLY A 111 -1.65 8.44 21.50
CA GLY A 111 -1.67 9.90 21.51
C GLY A 111 -1.03 10.55 20.28
N SER A 112 -0.63 9.81 19.26
CA SER A 112 -0.08 10.37 18.04
C SER A 112 -1.14 11.06 17.18
N ALA A 113 -0.78 12.18 16.56
CA ALA A 113 -1.59 12.83 15.52
C ALA A 113 -1.55 12.05 14.21
N SER A 114 -0.45 11.34 13.95
CA SER A 114 -0.29 10.51 12.76
C SER A 114 -0.92 9.13 12.94
N GLY A 115 -1.44 8.59 11.86
CA GLY A 115 -2.05 7.28 11.84
C GLY A 115 -2.45 6.87 10.43
N GLY A 116 -3.18 5.78 10.31
CA GLY A 116 -3.59 5.27 9.02
C GLY A 116 -4.39 4.00 9.10
N ILE A 117 -4.60 3.40 7.94
CA ILE A 117 -5.21 2.09 7.77
C ILE A 117 -4.16 1.07 7.32
N PHE A 118 -4.27 -0.15 7.81
CA PHE A 118 -3.33 -1.24 7.60
C PHE A 118 -4.07 -2.42 6.97
N PHE A 119 -3.65 -2.84 5.80
CA PHE A 119 -4.37 -3.83 4.99
C PHE A 119 -3.39 -4.63 4.11
N HIS A 120 -3.92 -5.55 3.32
CA HIS A 120 -3.13 -6.45 2.49
C HIS A 120 -3.58 -6.35 1.04
N ASP A 121 -2.61 -6.42 0.14
CA ASP A 121 -2.90 -6.56 -1.28
C ASP A 121 -3.38 -8.00 -1.62
N PRO A 122 -3.74 -8.29 -2.89
CA PRO A 122 -4.21 -9.62 -3.27
C PRO A 122 -3.23 -10.78 -3.02
N ASP A 123 -1.93 -10.50 -2.98
CA ASP A 123 -0.89 -11.49 -2.66
C ASP A 123 -0.53 -11.55 -1.17
N GLY A 124 -1.18 -10.72 -0.34
CA GLY A 124 -0.91 -10.64 1.09
C GLY A 124 0.20 -9.68 1.48
N THR A 125 0.73 -8.90 0.53
CA THR A 125 1.70 -7.83 0.82
C THR A 125 1.09 -6.84 1.81
N ARG A 126 1.84 -6.50 2.85
CA ARG A 126 1.42 -5.57 3.89
C ARG A 126 1.47 -4.14 3.38
N LEU A 127 0.34 -3.45 3.45
CA LEU A 127 0.19 -2.08 2.97
C LEU A 127 -0.36 -1.16 4.05
N GLU A 128 0.03 0.10 3.95
CA GLU A 128 -0.45 1.17 4.81
C GLU A 128 -0.84 2.38 3.95
N ILE A 129 -1.94 3.04 4.30
CA ILE A 129 -2.22 4.42 3.86
C ILE A 129 -2.27 5.26 5.11
N SER A 130 -1.32 6.20 5.22
CA SER A 130 -1.11 7.02 6.40
C SER A 130 -1.40 8.49 6.16
N VAL A 131 -1.58 9.20 7.26
CA VAL A 131 -1.69 10.65 7.30
C VAL A 131 -0.83 11.18 8.46
N PRO A 132 -0.13 12.34 8.28
CA PRO A 132 0.70 12.89 9.35
C PRO A 132 -0.10 13.45 10.52
N ASP A 133 -1.35 13.91 10.26
CA ASP A 133 -2.22 14.57 11.24
C ASP A 133 -3.67 14.09 11.07
N GLY A 134 -4.50 14.26 12.10
CA GLY A 134 -5.93 13.97 12.06
C GLY A 134 -6.31 12.59 12.59
N ALA A 135 -5.35 11.83 13.10
CA ALA A 135 -5.60 10.55 13.76
C ALA A 135 -5.67 10.67 15.30
N GLU A 136 -5.70 11.90 15.83
CA GLU A 136 -5.81 12.14 17.27
C GLU A 136 -7.08 11.47 17.83
N GLY A 137 -6.93 10.81 18.96
CA GLY A 137 -8.03 10.12 19.62
C GLY A 137 -8.45 8.78 19.00
N THR A 138 -7.81 8.36 17.91
CA THR A 138 -7.99 7.00 17.42
C THR A 138 -7.19 6.00 18.27
N PRO A 139 -7.63 4.72 18.37
CA PRO A 139 -6.91 3.74 19.16
C PRO A 139 -5.54 3.45 18.56
N ALA A 140 -4.56 3.18 19.44
CA ALA A 140 -3.29 2.57 19.05
C ALA A 140 -3.33 1.09 19.46
N PRO A 141 -3.14 0.14 18.54
CA PRO A 141 -3.19 -1.29 18.84
C PRO A 141 -2.15 -1.72 19.88
N HIS A 142 -1.02 -1.00 19.94
CA HIS A 142 0.06 -1.27 20.89
C HIS A 142 0.45 0.01 21.64
N ALA A 143 0.45 -0.05 22.98
CA ALA A 143 0.72 1.12 23.81
C ALA A 143 2.17 1.66 23.70
N THR A 144 3.14 0.79 23.47
CA THR A 144 4.58 1.11 23.53
C THR A 144 5.35 0.88 22.23
N ALA A 145 4.72 0.26 21.24
CA ALA A 145 5.35 -0.09 19.97
C ALA A 145 4.67 0.64 18.78
N PRO A 146 5.41 0.94 17.72
CA PRO A 146 4.81 1.54 16.53
C PRO A 146 3.84 0.57 15.85
N THR A 147 2.64 1.02 15.51
CA THR A 147 1.58 0.22 14.90
C THR A 147 2.02 -0.45 13.60
N CYS A 148 2.81 0.25 12.78
CA CYS A 148 3.30 -0.27 11.48
C CYS A 148 4.23 -1.47 11.59
N GLY A 149 4.69 -1.84 12.78
CA GLY A 149 5.47 -3.06 13.01
C GLY A 149 4.63 -4.33 13.19
N PHE A 150 3.30 -4.21 13.25
CA PHE A 150 2.40 -5.32 13.64
C PHE A 150 1.22 -5.43 12.66
N PHE A 151 1.36 -6.37 11.73
CA PHE A 151 0.34 -6.73 10.75
C PHE A 151 -0.31 -8.06 11.09
#